data_812713c42b323f924538a8c97cd1cabe
#
_entry.id   812713c42b323f924538a8c97cd1cabe
#
_cell.length_a   1.000
_cell.length_b   1.000
_cell.length_c   1.000
_cell.angle_alpha   90.00
_cell.angle_beta   90.00
_cell.angle_gamma   90.00
#
_symmetry.space_group_name_H-M   'P 1'
#
loop_
_entity.id
_entity.type
_entity.pdbx_description
1 polymer ?
#
loop_
_entity_poly.entity_id
_entity_poly.type
_entity_poly.pdbx_seq_one_letter_code
_entity_poly.pdbx_strand_id
1 'polypeptide(L)'
;AKSAAADDYTVDQSLRFNLGDSASLSRTPGSDGNRKTWTFSFWYKCVDPDFPGDRDILSSTTASAPNLEHWVRFGVRGTNNQLFLTAGYSYNVYATDAFFRDVGAWYHIVLRVDTTQASFDDRWRIYVNGDLKTLTNIYTDTSGVPPQDQVTAINSTDKQELMVYSYGTDVFTPGYLAEVYMIDGTSLAPSSFAETDDTTNQWKPIDA
;
A
#
# COMPACT_ATOMS: atom_id res chain seq x y z
N ALA A 1 -12.79 -23.26 -34.77
CA ALA A 1 -12.50 -21.84 -34.90
C ALA A 1 -11.84 -21.41 -33.58
N LYS A 2 -10.54 -21.04 -33.56
CA LYS A 2 -9.92 -20.38 -32.44
C LYS A 2 -10.64 -19.04 -32.27
N SER A 3 -11.26 -18.80 -31.13
CA SER A 3 -11.62 -17.47 -30.69
C SER A 3 -10.34 -16.62 -30.77
N ALA A 4 -10.42 -15.46 -31.40
CA ALA A 4 -9.35 -14.48 -31.27
C ALA A 4 -9.13 -14.29 -29.75
N ALA A 5 -7.88 -14.48 -29.31
CA ALA A 5 -7.51 -14.11 -27.96
C ALA A 5 -7.90 -12.64 -27.79
N ALA A 6 -8.63 -12.30 -26.73
CA ALA A 6 -8.77 -10.93 -26.33
C ALA A 6 -7.35 -10.37 -26.22
N ASP A 7 -7.11 -9.15 -26.72
CA ASP A 7 -5.81 -8.52 -26.60
C ASP A 7 -5.43 -8.54 -25.11
N ASP A 8 -4.29 -9.17 -24.80
CA ASP A 8 -3.77 -9.21 -23.44
C ASP A 8 -3.54 -7.77 -22.98
N TYR A 9 -4.12 -7.40 -21.85
CA TYR A 9 -3.88 -6.10 -21.23
C TYR A 9 -2.40 -5.91 -20.97
N THR A 10 -1.83 -4.81 -21.44
CA THR A 10 -0.43 -4.43 -21.26
C THR A 10 -0.33 -3.11 -20.52
N VAL A 11 0.53 -3.05 -19.53
CA VAL A 11 0.88 -1.81 -18.85
C VAL A 11 1.90 -1.06 -19.70
N ASP A 12 1.46 0.01 -20.37
CA ASP A 12 2.31 0.78 -21.29
C ASP A 12 3.27 1.71 -20.58
N GLN A 13 2.99 2.12 -19.33
CA GLN A 13 3.75 3.14 -18.64
C GLN A 13 3.91 2.85 -17.15
N SER A 14 5.02 3.35 -16.60
CA SER A 14 5.25 3.39 -15.15
C SER A 14 5.87 4.72 -14.74
N LEU A 15 5.62 5.14 -13.52
CA LEU A 15 6.26 6.31 -12.93
C LEU A 15 7.53 5.87 -12.19
N ARG A 16 8.64 6.52 -12.51
CA ARG A 16 9.89 6.37 -11.79
C ARG A 16 9.99 7.46 -10.71
N PHE A 17 10.26 7.03 -9.49
CA PHE A 17 10.59 7.91 -8.37
C PHE A 17 12.09 7.82 -8.11
N ASN A 18 12.78 8.91 -8.34
CA ASN A 18 14.22 8.98 -8.21
C ASN A 18 14.57 9.76 -6.93
N LEU A 19 15.42 9.18 -6.09
CA LEU A 19 15.79 9.78 -4.81
C LEU A 19 16.45 11.16 -4.97
N GLY A 20 17.32 11.30 -5.99
CA GLY A 20 18.03 12.55 -6.25
C GLY A 20 17.14 13.72 -6.69
N ASP A 21 15.93 13.43 -7.16
CA ASP A 21 14.97 14.43 -7.63
C ASP A 21 13.90 14.74 -6.59
N SER A 22 13.94 14.10 -5.42
CA SER A 22 12.90 14.20 -4.38
C SER A 22 11.50 13.95 -4.94
N ALA A 23 11.39 12.94 -5.82
CA ALA A 23 10.17 12.66 -6.56
C ALA A 23 9.09 12.05 -5.65
N SER A 24 7.90 12.62 -5.68
CA SER A 24 6.73 12.15 -4.95
C SER A 24 5.44 12.61 -5.63
N LEU A 25 4.30 12.04 -5.25
CA LEU A 25 2.99 12.55 -5.60
C LEU A 25 2.22 12.86 -4.34
N SER A 26 1.39 13.90 -4.39
CA SER A 26 0.53 14.25 -3.26
C SER A 26 -0.83 14.75 -3.73
N ARG A 27 -1.80 14.57 -2.86
CA ARG A 27 -3.16 15.07 -3.05
C ARG A 27 -3.75 15.44 -1.69
N THR A 28 -4.55 16.50 -1.65
CA THR A 28 -5.36 16.89 -0.49
C THR A 28 -6.83 16.91 -0.94
N PRO A 29 -7.66 15.95 -0.50
CA PRO A 29 -9.08 15.94 -0.85
C PRO A 29 -9.81 17.16 -0.30
N GLY A 30 -10.80 17.68 -1.03
CA GLY A 30 -11.61 18.82 -0.60
C GLY A 30 -12.70 18.45 0.43
N SER A 31 -12.99 17.16 0.59
CA SER A 31 -13.94 16.62 1.57
C SER A 31 -13.54 15.21 1.94
N ASP A 32 -14.00 14.75 3.11
CA ASP A 32 -13.83 13.35 3.51
C ASP A 32 -14.62 12.42 2.58
N GLY A 33 -13.98 11.33 2.18
CA GLY A 33 -14.60 10.14 1.61
C GLY A 33 -14.84 9.07 2.69
N ASN A 34 -14.90 7.80 2.28
CA ASN A 34 -15.02 6.71 3.23
C ASN A 34 -13.66 6.41 3.86
N ARG A 35 -13.51 6.78 5.11
CA ARG A 35 -12.28 6.63 5.90
C ARG A 35 -12.16 5.28 6.60
N LYS A 36 -13.19 4.44 6.50
CA LYS A 36 -13.25 3.10 7.14
C LYS A 36 -13.08 1.96 6.14
N THR A 37 -13.52 2.18 4.89
CA THR A 37 -13.53 1.15 3.85
C THR A 37 -12.92 1.70 2.58
N TRP A 38 -11.81 1.11 2.13
CA TRP A 38 -11.11 1.53 0.92
C TRP A 38 -10.11 0.46 0.47
N THR A 39 -9.64 0.59 -0.77
CA THR A 39 -8.61 -0.29 -1.33
C THR A 39 -7.51 0.54 -1.99
N PHE A 40 -6.28 0.19 -1.75
CA PHE A 40 -5.12 0.71 -2.46
C PHE A 40 -4.42 -0.42 -3.19
N SER A 41 -4.39 -0.36 -4.51
CA SER A 41 -3.80 -1.36 -5.40
C SER A 41 -2.76 -0.72 -6.30
N PHE A 42 -1.62 -1.37 -6.47
CA PHE A 42 -0.54 -0.86 -7.32
C PHE A 42 0.46 -1.95 -7.67
N TRP A 43 1.20 -1.74 -8.74
CA TRP A 43 2.39 -2.49 -9.06
C TRP A 43 3.62 -1.70 -8.61
N TYR A 44 4.49 -2.38 -7.88
CA TYR A 44 5.72 -1.80 -7.33
C TYR A 44 6.94 -2.56 -7.79
N LYS A 45 8.00 -1.83 -8.16
CA LYS A 45 9.32 -2.40 -8.42
C LYS A 45 10.36 -1.69 -7.55
N CYS A 46 11.05 -2.47 -6.73
CA CYS A 46 12.15 -2.00 -5.90
C CYS A 46 13.37 -1.69 -6.77
N VAL A 47 14.13 -0.65 -6.44
CA VAL A 47 15.40 -0.31 -7.11
C VAL A 47 16.58 -0.33 -6.17
N ASP A 48 16.34 -0.24 -4.86
CA ASP A 48 17.38 -0.22 -3.84
C ASP A 48 16.92 -1.01 -2.61
N PRO A 49 17.23 -2.31 -2.53
CA PRO A 49 16.87 -3.14 -1.39
C PRO A 49 17.71 -2.83 -0.15
N ASP A 50 18.85 -2.16 -0.30
CA ASP A 50 19.76 -1.79 0.78
C ASP A 50 19.52 -0.37 1.31
N PHE A 51 18.44 0.28 0.86
CA PHE A 51 18.05 1.60 1.35
C PHE A 51 17.95 1.62 2.88
N PRO A 52 18.64 2.54 3.57
CA PRO A 52 18.85 2.44 5.03
C PRO A 52 17.62 2.78 5.87
N GLY A 53 16.56 3.33 5.28
CA GLY A 53 15.32 3.72 5.96
C GLY A 53 14.10 2.97 5.47
N ASP A 54 12.99 3.14 6.17
CA ASP A 54 11.70 2.67 5.67
C ASP A 54 11.34 3.44 4.39
N ARG A 55 10.75 2.73 3.44
CA ARG A 55 10.32 3.24 2.14
C ARG A 55 8.81 3.32 2.13
N ASP A 56 8.29 4.50 2.42
CA ASP A 56 6.84 4.73 2.41
C ASP A 56 6.32 4.82 0.98
N ILE A 57 5.40 3.95 0.62
CA ILE A 57 4.74 3.96 -0.68
C ILE A 57 3.45 4.78 -0.60
N LEU A 58 2.69 4.63 0.48
CA LEU A 58 1.52 5.43 0.80
C LEU A 58 1.67 5.98 2.21
N SER A 59 1.53 7.28 2.37
CA SER A 59 1.45 7.92 3.67
C SER A 59 0.33 8.94 3.73
N SER A 60 -0.27 9.09 4.88
CA SER A 60 -1.13 10.21 5.22
C SER A 60 -0.88 10.56 6.68
N THR A 61 -0.33 11.74 6.88
CA THR A 61 0.02 12.25 8.19
C THR A 61 -0.69 13.57 8.39
N THR A 62 -1.41 13.73 9.49
CA THR A 62 -1.98 15.01 9.85
C THR A 62 -0.86 15.95 10.30
N ALA A 63 -0.76 17.13 9.71
CA ALA A 63 0.19 18.16 10.13
C ALA A 63 -0.06 18.67 11.56
N SER A 64 -1.19 18.32 12.14
CA SER A 64 -1.65 18.74 13.46
C SER A 64 -1.65 17.56 14.43
N ALA A 65 -0.50 16.90 14.65
CA ALA A 65 -0.40 15.97 15.77
C ALA A 65 -0.81 16.66 17.08
N PRO A 66 -1.63 16.01 17.94
CA PRO A 66 -1.18 14.86 18.67
C PRO A 66 -1.97 13.55 18.42
N ASN A 67 -2.87 13.54 17.48
CA ASN A 67 -3.70 12.35 17.29
C ASN A 67 -3.10 11.41 16.24
N LEU A 68 -2.14 10.59 16.64
CA LEU A 68 -1.61 9.46 15.87
C LEU A 68 -2.68 8.42 15.51
N GLU A 69 -3.90 8.63 16.00
CA GLU A 69 -5.04 7.70 15.88
C GLU A 69 -5.47 7.43 14.45
N HIS A 70 -5.10 8.28 13.51
CA HIS A 70 -5.58 8.19 12.13
C HIS A 70 -4.47 7.94 11.10
N TRP A 71 -3.21 7.95 11.52
CA TRP A 71 -2.10 7.76 10.60
C TRP A 71 -2.18 6.45 9.84
N VAL A 72 -1.84 6.52 8.58
CA VAL A 72 -1.55 5.35 7.76
C VAL A 72 -0.20 5.57 7.11
N ARG A 73 0.72 4.63 7.34
CA ARG A 73 1.96 4.47 6.60
C ARG A 73 1.98 3.06 6.05
N PHE A 74 2.26 2.93 4.79
CA PHE A 74 2.38 1.64 4.12
C PHE A 74 3.58 1.67 3.19
N GLY A 75 4.45 0.67 3.29
CA GLY A 75 5.66 0.64 2.49
C GLY A 75 6.52 -0.58 2.75
N VAL A 76 7.82 -0.45 2.49
CA VAL A 76 8.83 -1.51 2.64
C VAL A 76 9.84 -1.10 3.72
N ARG A 77 10.08 -1.98 4.70
CA ARG A 77 11.04 -1.72 5.77
C ARG A 77 12.47 -1.73 5.27
N GLY A 78 13.25 -0.74 5.70
CA GLY A 78 14.68 -0.66 5.37
C GLY A 78 15.53 -1.74 6.00
N THR A 79 15.12 -2.27 7.16
CA THR A 79 15.92 -3.25 7.90
C THR A 79 15.90 -4.66 7.31
N ASN A 80 14.83 -5.04 6.63
CA ASN A 80 14.63 -6.43 6.20
C ASN A 80 13.78 -6.60 4.92
N ASN A 81 13.34 -5.52 4.29
CA ASN A 81 12.52 -5.55 3.07
C ASN A 81 11.17 -6.27 3.20
N GLN A 82 10.56 -6.29 4.39
CA GLN A 82 9.17 -6.71 4.56
C GLN A 82 8.23 -5.55 4.24
N LEU A 83 7.05 -5.81 3.71
CA LEU A 83 6.01 -4.78 3.70
C LEU A 83 5.60 -4.47 5.14
N PHE A 84 5.39 -3.20 5.43
CA PHE A 84 4.90 -2.76 6.72
C PHE A 84 3.66 -1.90 6.58
N LEU A 85 2.86 -1.92 7.63
CA LEU A 85 1.68 -1.10 7.81
C LEU A 85 1.73 -0.46 9.20
N THR A 86 1.60 0.85 9.26
CA THR A 86 1.25 1.55 10.49
C THR A 86 -0.20 1.99 10.36
N ALA A 87 -1.05 1.42 11.18
CA ALA A 87 -2.49 1.64 11.14
C ALA A 87 -2.92 2.35 12.41
N GLY A 88 -2.77 3.65 12.48
CA GLY A 88 -3.24 4.54 13.54
C GLY A 88 -3.20 3.97 14.97
N TYR A 89 -3.40 4.80 15.98
CA TYR A 89 -3.39 4.40 17.39
C TYR A 89 -2.06 3.79 17.88
N SER A 90 -1.18 4.66 18.41
CA SER A 90 -0.02 4.28 19.24
C SER A 90 1.02 3.38 18.56
N TYR A 91 1.64 3.85 17.46
CA TYR A 91 2.86 3.23 16.91
C TYR A 91 2.80 1.72 16.61
N ASN A 92 1.60 1.14 16.45
CA ASN A 92 1.51 -0.24 16.02
C ASN A 92 2.04 -0.40 14.61
N VAL A 93 3.12 -1.16 14.46
CA VAL A 93 3.71 -1.49 13.17
C VAL A 93 3.50 -2.98 12.92
N TYR A 94 2.83 -3.29 11.84
CA TYR A 94 2.63 -4.66 11.37
C TYR A 94 3.54 -4.91 10.17
N ALA A 95 4.16 -6.08 10.13
CA ALA A 95 4.96 -6.49 8.99
C ALA A 95 4.48 -7.82 8.42
N THR A 96 4.66 -7.99 7.12
CA THR A 96 4.40 -9.27 6.44
C THR A 96 5.49 -10.29 6.77
N ASP A 97 5.18 -11.56 6.57
CA ASP A 97 6.13 -12.68 6.65
C ASP A 97 7.05 -12.81 5.42
N ALA A 98 6.76 -12.08 4.34
CA ALA A 98 7.49 -12.13 3.08
C ALA A 98 8.49 -10.96 2.92
N PHE A 99 9.55 -11.20 2.15
CA PHE A 99 10.65 -10.24 1.89
C PHE A 99 10.67 -9.85 0.41
N PHE A 100 10.80 -8.55 0.13
CA PHE A 100 10.73 -7.98 -1.22
C PHE A 100 12.08 -7.38 -1.60
N ARG A 101 13.00 -8.23 -2.11
CA ARG A 101 14.41 -7.88 -2.39
C ARG A 101 14.78 -7.92 -3.87
N ASP A 102 13.94 -8.50 -4.70
CA ASP A 102 14.24 -8.65 -6.11
C ASP A 102 13.98 -7.32 -6.85
N VAL A 103 15.06 -6.68 -7.28
CA VAL A 103 15.02 -5.43 -8.05
C VAL A 103 14.59 -5.64 -9.52
N GLY A 104 14.57 -6.89 -9.99
CA GLY A 104 14.07 -7.26 -11.32
C GLY A 104 12.56 -7.44 -11.39
N ALA A 105 11.93 -7.77 -10.26
CA ALA A 105 10.54 -8.16 -10.21
C ALA A 105 9.59 -6.98 -10.00
N TRP A 106 8.44 -7.05 -10.67
CA TRP A 106 7.27 -6.29 -10.33
C TRP A 106 6.39 -7.09 -9.35
N TYR A 107 5.93 -6.43 -8.31
CA TYR A 107 5.02 -6.98 -7.33
C TYR A 107 3.68 -6.24 -7.42
N HIS A 108 2.60 -6.97 -7.64
CA HIS A 108 1.25 -6.43 -7.45
C HIS A 108 0.92 -6.46 -5.97
N ILE A 109 0.65 -5.31 -5.39
CA ILE A 109 0.37 -5.16 -3.97
C ILE A 109 -1.02 -4.56 -3.81
N VAL A 110 -1.84 -5.19 -2.96
CA VAL A 110 -3.16 -4.67 -2.60
C VAL A 110 -3.24 -4.54 -1.09
N LEU A 111 -3.44 -3.32 -0.61
CA LEU A 111 -3.83 -3.03 0.75
C LEU A 111 -5.35 -2.85 0.77
N ARG A 112 -6.02 -3.82 1.36
CA ARG A 112 -7.48 -3.85 1.50
C ARG A 112 -7.85 -3.51 2.94
N VAL A 113 -8.67 -2.49 3.10
CA VAL A 113 -9.08 -1.98 4.42
C VAL A 113 -10.60 -1.98 4.55
N ASP A 114 -11.08 -2.55 5.64
CA ASP A 114 -12.46 -2.45 6.10
C ASP A 114 -12.48 -2.49 7.64
N THR A 115 -12.36 -1.34 8.28
CA THR A 115 -12.26 -1.25 9.74
C THR A 115 -13.56 -1.62 10.46
N THR A 116 -14.67 -1.79 9.74
CA THR A 116 -15.96 -2.20 10.33
C THR A 116 -15.99 -3.68 10.73
N GLN A 117 -15.03 -4.48 10.23
CA GLN A 117 -14.96 -5.90 10.53
C GLN A 117 -14.59 -6.16 12.00
N ALA A 118 -15.11 -7.25 12.56
CA ALA A 118 -14.90 -7.60 13.97
C ALA A 118 -13.46 -8.01 14.27
N SER A 119 -12.80 -8.74 13.35
CA SER A 119 -11.42 -9.22 13.52
C SER A 119 -10.43 -8.24 12.93
N PHE A 120 -9.26 -8.08 13.55
CA PHE A 120 -8.16 -7.29 12.99
C PHE A 120 -7.71 -7.82 11.62
N ASP A 121 -7.58 -9.14 11.49
CA ASP A 121 -7.13 -9.78 10.27
C ASP A 121 -8.13 -9.61 9.10
N ASP A 122 -9.38 -9.29 9.41
CA ASP A 122 -10.39 -8.93 8.42
C ASP A 122 -10.41 -7.43 8.11
N ARG A 123 -9.96 -6.60 9.06
CA ARG A 123 -9.90 -5.14 8.89
C ARG A 123 -8.76 -4.69 7.98
N TRP A 124 -7.59 -5.31 8.12
CA TRP A 124 -6.36 -4.91 7.44
C TRP A 124 -5.74 -6.12 6.75
N ARG A 125 -5.77 -6.13 5.43
CA ARG A 125 -5.25 -7.23 4.62
C ARG A 125 -4.28 -6.73 3.57
N ILE A 126 -3.10 -7.37 3.51
CA ILE A 126 -2.10 -7.13 2.47
C ILE A 126 -2.04 -8.36 1.59
N TYR A 127 -2.17 -8.15 0.28
CA TYR A 127 -1.97 -9.19 -0.71
C TYR A 127 -0.76 -8.85 -1.57
N VAL A 128 -0.03 -9.86 -1.98
CA VAL A 128 1.07 -9.73 -2.93
C VAL A 128 0.90 -10.78 -4.00
N ASN A 129 0.80 -10.36 -5.26
CA ASN A 129 0.55 -11.22 -6.42
C ASN A 129 -0.65 -12.15 -6.21
N GLY A 130 -1.74 -11.61 -5.65
CA GLY A 130 -2.96 -12.35 -5.34
C GLY A 130 -2.97 -13.08 -3.99
N ASP A 131 -1.83 -13.35 -3.38
CA ASP A 131 -1.70 -14.11 -2.14
C ASP A 131 -1.84 -13.22 -0.90
N LEU A 132 -2.71 -13.62 0.04
CA LEU A 132 -2.83 -12.99 1.35
C LEU A 132 -1.56 -13.21 2.17
N LYS A 133 -1.01 -12.14 2.76
CA LYS A 133 0.16 -12.20 3.64
C LYS A 133 -0.26 -12.09 5.10
N THR A 134 0.41 -12.86 5.95
CA THR A 134 0.23 -12.78 7.40
C THR A 134 0.84 -11.49 7.93
N LEU A 135 0.10 -10.78 8.77
CA LEU A 135 0.56 -9.57 9.45
C LEU A 135 0.94 -9.90 10.89
N THR A 136 2.16 -9.58 11.26
CA THR A 136 2.65 -9.72 12.64
C THR A 136 2.94 -8.33 13.21
N ASN A 137 2.43 -8.05 14.40
CA ASN A 137 2.83 -6.85 15.14
C ASN A 137 4.28 -7.00 15.56
N ILE A 138 5.13 -6.10 15.08
CA ILE A 138 6.58 -6.11 15.30
C ILE A 138 7.05 -5.02 16.26
N TYR A 139 6.14 -4.18 16.69
CA TYR A 139 6.41 -3.15 17.68
C TYR A 139 5.61 -3.46 18.95
N THR A 140 6.31 -3.67 20.05
CA THR A 140 5.75 -4.13 21.33
C THR A 140 5.11 -3.02 22.17
N ASP A 141 4.62 -1.95 21.57
CA ASP A 141 3.83 -1.01 22.35
C ASP A 141 2.49 -1.66 22.76
N THR A 142 2.15 -1.49 24.02
CA THR A 142 1.05 -2.17 24.70
C THR A 142 -0.33 -1.64 24.37
N SER A 143 -0.45 -0.75 23.39
CA SER A 143 -1.69 -0.02 23.08
C SER A 143 -2.76 -0.82 22.34
N GLY A 144 -2.51 -2.11 22.10
CA GLY A 144 -3.50 -3.00 21.48
C GLY A 144 -3.56 -2.91 19.96
N VAL A 145 -4.47 -3.66 19.36
CA VAL A 145 -4.74 -3.64 17.92
C VAL A 145 -5.62 -2.43 17.57
N PRO A 146 -5.50 -1.87 16.36
CA PRO A 146 -6.42 -0.83 15.89
C PRO A 146 -7.88 -1.24 16.09
N PRO A 147 -8.72 -0.40 16.72
CA PRO A 147 -10.05 -0.79 17.09
C PRO A 147 -10.97 -0.99 15.89
N GLN A 148 -12.07 -1.72 16.11
CA GLN A 148 -13.16 -1.77 15.15
C GLN A 148 -13.73 -0.35 14.96
N ASP A 149 -14.18 -0.05 13.73
CA ASP A 149 -14.74 1.24 13.33
C ASP A 149 -13.76 2.42 13.36
N GLN A 150 -12.45 2.16 13.50
CA GLN A 150 -11.44 3.21 13.40
C GLN A 150 -11.56 3.94 12.07
N VAL A 151 -11.54 5.26 12.11
CA VAL A 151 -11.37 6.10 10.92
C VAL A 151 -9.88 6.26 10.61
N THR A 152 -9.52 6.22 9.34
CA THR A 152 -8.13 6.40 8.88
C THR A 152 -7.89 7.82 8.37
N ALA A 153 -6.63 8.22 8.21
CA ALA A 153 -6.27 9.47 7.54
C ALA A 153 -6.42 9.38 6.00
N ILE A 154 -6.52 8.16 5.46
CA ILE A 154 -6.82 7.98 4.03
C ILE A 154 -8.27 8.39 3.77
N ASN A 155 -8.50 9.03 2.64
CA ASN A 155 -9.77 9.64 2.24
C ASN A 155 -10.28 10.73 3.20
N SER A 156 -9.41 11.30 4.04
CA SER A 156 -9.70 12.53 4.79
C SER A 156 -9.27 13.77 4.00
N THR A 157 -9.54 14.93 4.55
CA THR A 157 -9.02 16.22 4.04
C THR A 157 -7.54 16.45 4.36
N ASP A 158 -6.86 15.49 4.96
CA ASP A 158 -5.42 15.53 5.15
C ASP A 158 -4.66 15.24 3.86
N LYS A 159 -3.42 15.70 3.78
CA LYS A 159 -2.54 15.41 2.66
C LYS A 159 -2.24 13.92 2.61
N GLN A 160 -2.45 13.31 1.44
CA GLN A 160 -2.11 11.94 1.11
C GLN A 160 -0.95 11.96 0.14
N GLU A 161 0.05 11.11 0.35
CA GLU A 161 1.30 11.15 -0.37
C GLU A 161 1.71 9.76 -0.84
N LEU A 162 2.32 9.70 -2.03
CA LEU A 162 2.94 8.50 -2.57
C LEU A 162 4.44 8.71 -2.68
N MET A 163 5.20 7.66 -2.31
CA MET A 163 6.65 7.56 -2.40
C MET A 163 7.40 8.60 -1.57
N VAL A 164 6.78 9.08 -0.50
CA VAL A 164 7.40 9.96 0.49
C VAL A 164 6.71 9.80 1.84
N TYR A 165 7.46 10.03 2.91
CA TYR A 165 6.97 10.22 4.26
C TYR A 165 7.35 11.62 4.72
N SER A 166 6.36 12.49 4.93
CA SER A 166 6.54 13.90 5.27
C SER A 166 6.13 14.18 6.72
N TYR A 167 6.94 13.76 7.68
CA TYR A 167 6.76 14.12 9.09
C TYR A 167 8.09 14.58 9.68
N GLY A 168 8.19 15.87 9.84
CA GLY A 168 9.42 16.52 10.31
C GLY A 168 10.43 16.71 9.17
N THR A 169 11.01 15.65 8.65
CA THR A 169 11.92 15.68 7.50
C THR A 169 11.39 14.72 6.44
N ASP A 170 11.30 15.18 5.21
CA ASP A 170 10.82 14.37 4.10
C ASP A 170 11.80 13.22 3.80
N VAL A 171 11.28 11.98 3.76
CA VAL A 171 12.00 10.77 3.39
C VAL A 171 11.40 10.25 2.10
N PHE A 172 12.13 10.43 0.99
CA PHE A 172 11.69 10.00 -0.33
C PHE A 172 12.00 8.53 -0.58
N THR A 173 11.08 7.83 -1.21
CA THR A 173 11.18 6.40 -1.54
C THR A 173 11.57 6.21 -3.00
N PRO A 174 12.72 5.59 -3.32
CA PRO A 174 13.06 5.27 -4.70
C PRO A 174 12.31 4.01 -5.17
N GLY A 175 11.91 4.00 -6.45
CA GLY A 175 11.21 2.86 -7.04
C GLY A 175 10.41 3.20 -8.28
N TYR A 176 9.60 2.24 -8.72
CA TYR A 176 8.64 2.45 -9.79
C TYR A 176 7.24 2.07 -9.32
N LEU A 177 6.25 2.82 -9.77
CA LEU A 177 4.83 2.50 -9.62
C LEU A 177 4.16 2.42 -10.99
N ALA A 178 3.25 1.46 -11.12
CA ALA A 178 2.35 1.33 -12.26
C ALA A 178 0.97 0.91 -11.75
N GLU A 179 -0.09 1.17 -12.54
CA GLU A 179 -1.46 0.75 -12.25
C GLU A 179 -1.86 1.08 -10.80
N VAL A 180 -1.83 2.36 -10.45
CA VAL A 180 -2.11 2.83 -9.09
C VAL A 180 -3.57 3.20 -8.95
N TYR A 181 -4.30 2.45 -8.14
CA TYR A 181 -5.71 2.64 -7.87
C TYR A 181 -5.96 2.93 -6.39
N MET A 182 -6.71 3.99 -6.09
CA MET A 182 -7.28 4.26 -4.78
C MET A 182 -8.80 4.20 -4.90
N ILE A 183 -9.39 3.16 -4.35
CA ILE A 183 -10.84 2.93 -4.41
C ILE A 183 -11.47 3.36 -3.08
N ASP A 184 -12.32 4.36 -3.15
CA ASP A 184 -13.07 4.89 -2.02
C ASP A 184 -14.34 4.07 -1.77
N GLY A 185 -14.64 3.77 -0.52
CA GLY A 185 -15.88 3.15 -0.08
C GLY A 185 -15.99 1.65 -0.31
N THR A 186 -15.00 1.00 -0.93
CA THR A 186 -15.08 -0.42 -1.25
C THR A 186 -13.79 -1.16 -0.93
N SER A 187 -13.93 -2.32 -0.27
CA SER A 187 -12.83 -3.23 0.07
C SER A 187 -12.75 -4.35 -0.97
N LEU A 188 -12.05 -4.08 -2.10
CA LEU A 188 -11.96 -4.96 -3.26
C LEU A 188 -10.89 -6.05 -3.10
N ALA A 189 -11.12 -7.21 -3.71
CA ALA A 189 -10.15 -8.30 -3.78
C ALA A 189 -9.08 -8.03 -4.85
N PRO A 190 -7.89 -8.68 -4.78
CA PRO A 190 -6.83 -8.54 -5.81
C PRO A 190 -7.29 -8.87 -7.23
N SER A 191 -8.24 -9.80 -7.37
CA SER A 191 -8.82 -10.20 -8.66
C SER A 191 -9.61 -9.09 -9.36
N SER A 192 -9.85 -7.94 -8.69
CA SER A 192 -10.41 -6.75 -9.33
C SER A 192 -9.39 -5.97 -10.15
N PHE A 193 -8.10 -6.27 -10.02
CA PHE A 193 -6.99 -5.49 -10.61
C PHE A 193 -6.00 -6.36 -11.41
N ALA A 194 -6.03 -7.67 -11.17
CA ALA A 194 -5.09 -8.60 -11.79
C ALA A 194 -5.64 -10.02 -11.74
N GLU A 195 -5.09 -10.89 -12.57
CA GLU A 195 -5.48 -12.29 -12.67
C GLU A 195 -4.28 -13.22 -12.87
N THR A 196 -4.49 -14.52 -12.71
CA THR A 196 -3.51 -15.53 -13.11
C THR A 196 -3.70 -15.83 -14.60
N ASP A 197 -2.64 -15.72 -15.37
CA ASP A 197 -2.63 -16.14 -16.77
C ASP A 197 -2.71 -17.67 -16.88
N ASP A 198 -3.71 -18.18 -17.54
CA ASP A 198 -3.99 -19.62 -17.66
C ASP A 198 -2.90 -20.37 -18.44
N THR A 199 -2.09 -19.69 -19.24
CA THR A 199 -1.06 -20.30 -20.08
C THR A 199 0.29 -20.33 -19.37
N THR A 200 0.66 -19.23 -18.72
CA THR A 200 1.98 -19.05 -18.09
C THR A 200 1.96 -19.27 -16.59
N ASN A 201 0.78 -19.31 -15.98
CA ASN A 201 0.56 -19.30 -14.54
C ASN A 201 1.19 -18.09 -13.82
N GLN A 202 1.37 -16.99 -14.54
CA GLN A 202 1.88 -15.74 -13.98
C GLN A 202 0.73 -14.83 -13.56
N TRP A 203 0.92 -14.12 -12.46
CA TRP A 203 0.03 -13.06 -12.04
C TRP A 203 0.25 -11.83 -12.92
N LYS A 204 -0.79 -11.37 -13.62
CA LYS A 204 -0.72 -10.26 -14.59
C LYS A 204 -1.81 -9.22 -14.35
N PRO A 205 -1.59 -7.95 -14.71
CA PRO A 205 -2.62 -6.90 -14.62
C PRO A 205 -3.77 -7.17 -15.59
N ILE A 206 -4.94 -6.61 -15.26
CA ILE A 206 -6.12 -6.52 -16.13
C ILE A 206 -6.53 -5.06 -16.30
N ASP A 207 -7.39 -4.78 -17.25
CA ASP A 207 -8.07 -3.49 -17.39
C ASP A 207 -9.13 -3.37 -16.27
N ALA A 208 -8.88 -2.56 -15.21
CA ALA A 208 -9.62 -2.50 -13.95
C ALA A 208 -10.52 -1.26 -13.82
#